data_f9336f144788e5f083b3e04286d714f5
#
_entry.id   f9336f144788e5f083b3e04286d714f5
#
_cell.length_a   1.000
_cell.length_b   1.000
_cell.length_c   1.000
_cell.angle_alpha   90.00
_cell.angle_beta   90.00
_cell.angle_gamma   90.00
#
_symmetry.space_group_name_H-M   'P 1'
#
loop_
_entity.id
_entity.type
_entity.pdbx_description
1 polymer ?
#
loop_
_entity_poly.entity_id
_entity_poly.type
_entity_poly.pdbx_seq_one_letter_code
_entity_poly.pdbx_strand_id
1 'polypeptide(L)'
;MANPAPGYQKKPEHRVDLLPETRRVRVTFAGQIVADTNAAVRCEETGHEPVHYIPEKDMRLELMRPTDHKTYCPFKGDCSYWTIEVEKGGNRQQSENAVWGYRAPYDEAKGLAGHYAFYKSRVDAVEVI
;
A
#
# COMPACT_ATOMS: atom_id res chain seq x y z
N MET A 1 -5.41 -17.60 16.40
CA MET A 1 -4.02 -17.81 16.83
C MET A 1 -3.24 -16.52 16.84
N ALA A 2 -2.43 -16.32 17.87
CA ALA A 2 -1.56 -15.13 17.94
C ALA A 2 -0.45 -15.24 16.90
N ASN A 3 -0.16 -14.10 16.28
CA ASN A 3 0.92 -13.97 15.31
C ASN A 3 1.65 -12.63 15.51
N PRO A 4 2.34 -12.47 16.66
CA PRO A 4 2.99 -11.21 16.97
C PRO A 4 4.20 -10.96 16.08
N ALA A 5 4.45 -9.68 15.78
CA ALA A 5 5.59 -9.28 14.97
C ALA A 5 6.90 -9.50 15.72
N PRO A 6 7.86 -10.21 15.12
CA PRO A 6 9.14 -10.48 15.80
C PRO A 6 10.05 -9.26 15.94
N GLY A 7 9.84 -8.22 15.12
CA GLY A 7 10.71 -7.04 15.12
C GLY A 7 10.75 -6.31 16.46
N TYR A 8 9.66 -6.34 17.23
CA TYR A 8 9.58 -5.64 18.52
C TYR A 8 10.44 -6.29 19.61
N GLN A 9 10.89 -7.52 19.42
CA GLN A 9 11.81 -8.17 20.37
C GLN A 9 13.17 -7.48 20.37
N LYS A 10 13.65 -7.05 19.20
CA LYS A 10 14.93 -6.36 19.05
C LYS A 10 14.79 -4.84 19.14
N LYS A 11 13.66 -4.31 18.71
CA LYS A 11 13.38 -2.87 18.69
C LYS A 11 12.01 -2.58 19.30
N PRO A 12 11.88 -2.72 20.63
CA PRO A 12 10.59 -2.50 21.29
C PRO A 12 10.11 -1.05 21.20
N GLU A 13 11.02 -0.10 20.98
CA GLU A 13 10.69 1.31 20.83
C GLU A 13 10.16 1.69 19.44
N HIS A 14 10.31 0.79 18.46
CA HIS A 14 9.82 1.04 17.09
C HIS A 14 8.29 1.13 17.09
N ARG A 15 7.76 2.13 16.39
CA ARG A 15 6.32 2.37 16.34
C ARG A 15 5.80 2.24 14.92
N VAL A 16 4.66 1.56 14.79
CA VAL A 16 3.87 1.48 13.58
C VAL A 16 2.45 1.80 14.00
N ASP A 17 2.04 3.05 13.77
CA ASP A 17 0.70 3.51 14.15
C ASP A 17 -0.20 3.53 12.92
N LEU A 18 -1.34 2.86 13.00
CA LEU A 18 -2.34 2.82 11.94
C LEU A 18 -3.52 3.71 12.33
N LEU A 19 -3.72 4.78 11.59
CA LEU A 19 -4.70 5.80 11.90
C LEU A 19 -5.68 5.96 10.73
N PRO A 20 -6.97 6.21 10.99
CA PRO A 20 -7.88 6.50 9.90
C PRO A 20 -7.49 7.83 9.25
N GLU A 21 -7.42 7.86 7.92
CA GLU A 21 -7.24 9.10 7.18
C GLU A 21 -8.62 9.63 6.80
N THR A 22 -8.97 10.80 7.33
CA THR A 22 -10.29 11.41 7.08
C THR A 22 -10.37 12.17 5.77
N ARG A 23 -9.21 12.48 5.18
CA ARG A 23 -9.14 13.16 3.89
C ARG A 23 -9.21 12.14 2.75
N ARG A 24 -9.68 12.62 1.60
CA ARG A 24 -9.71 11.80 0.39
C ARG A 24 -8.30 11.55 -0.13
N VAL A 25 -8.03 10.31 -0.54
CA VAL A 25 -6.77 9.94 -1.16
C VAL A 25 -7.05 9.44 -2.57
N ARG A 26 -6.37 10.02 -3.54
CA ARG A 26 -6.51 9.67 -4.95
C ARG A 26 -5.16 9.38 -5.56
N VAL A 27 -5.06 8.29 -6.31
CA VAL A 27 -3.84 7.91 -7.03
C VAL A 27 -4.13 7.91 -8.52
N THR A 28 -3.25 8.59 -9.28
CA THR A 28 -3.35 8.70 -10.73
C THR A 28 -2.11 8.10 -11.38
N PHE A 29 -2.31 7.32 -12.44
CA PHE A 29 -1.23 6.78 -13.25
C PHE A 29 -1.61 6.86 -14.73
N ALA A 30 -0.69 7.37 -15.55
CA ALA A 30 -0.88 7.57 -16.99
C ALA A 30 -2.20 8.32 -17.30
N GLY A 31 -2.51 9.31 -16.48
CA GLY A 31 -3.70 10.13 -16.63
C GLY A 31 -5.01 9.48 -16.17
N GLN A 32 -4.96 8.26 -15.61
CA GLN A 32 -6.15 7.56 -15.12
C GLN A 32 -6.14 7.45 -13.61
N ILE A 33 -7.31 7.58 -13.00
CA ILE A 33 -7.47 7.35 -11.56
C ILE A 33 -7.46 5.84 -11.33
N VAL A 34 -6.46 5.35 -10.58
CA VAL A 34 -6.30 3.92 -10.28
C VAL A 34 -6.74 3.55 -8.87
N ALA A 35 -6.90 4.54 -8.00
CA ALA A 35 -7.44 4.37 -6.65
C ALA A 35 -8.03 5.69 -6.18
N ASP A 36 -9.13 5.62 -5.42
CA ASP A 36 -9.79 6.81 -4.91
C ASP A 36 -10.62 6.41 -3.69
N THR A 37 -10.30 6.94 -2.53
CA THR A 37 -10.90 6.50 -1.27
C THR A 37 -11.10 7.63 -0.28
N ASN A 38 -12.18 7.53 0.52
CA ASN A 38 -12.37 8.33 1.72
C ASN A 38 -12.11 7.51 3.00
N ALA A 39 -11.55 6.30 2.85
CA ALA A 39 -11.36 5.35 3.95
C ALA A 39 -9.93 4.81 4.01
N ALA A 40 -8.95 5.63 3.66
CA ALA A 40 -7.54 5.22 3.73
C ALA A 40 -7.09 5.04 5.17
N VAL A 41 -6.12 4.17 5.36
CA VAL A 41 -5.40 4.02 6.62
C VAL A 41 -4.05 4.72 6.45
N ARG A 42 -3.77 5.67 7.34
CA ARG A 42 -2.47 6.35 7.38
C ARG A 42 -1.54 5.57 8.31
N CYS A 43 -0.45 5.08 7.78
CA CYS A 43 0.58 4.40 8.56
C CYS A 43 1.68 5.39 8.90
N GLU A 44 1.86 5.65 10.19
CA GLU A 44 2.94 6.49 10.71
C GLU A 44 3.95 5.58 11.40
N GLU A 45 5.13 5.49 10.83
CA GLU A 45 6.16 4.57 11.28
C GLU A 45 7.44 5.32 11.63
N THR A 46 8.08 4.89 12.73
CA THR A 46 9.37 5.46 13.15
C THR A 46 10.37 5.47 12.00
N GLY A 47 10.94 6.65 11.71
CA GLY A 47 11.95 6.82 10.68
C GLY A 47 11.44 6.88 9.24
N HIS A 48 10.12 6.91 9.03
CA HIS A 48 9.52 6.94 7.71
C HIS A 48 8.50 8.07 7.57
N GLU A 49 8.28 8.52 6.35
CA GLU A 49 7.17 9.42 6.05
C GLU A 49 5.86 8.63 6.13
N PRO A 50 4.74 9.30 6.42
CA PRO A 50 3.44 8.64 6.42
C PRO A 50 3.12 8.00 5.07
N VAL A 51 2.55 6.79 5.12
CA VAL A 51 2.11 6.06 3.94
C VAL A 51 0.61 5.85 4.05
N HIS A 52 -0.09 6.06 2.94
CA HIS A 52 -1.53 5.85 2.88
C HIS A 52 -1.83 4.50 2.24
N TYR A 53 -2.60 3.67 2.95
CA TYR A 53 -3.04 2.36 2.48
C TYR A 53 -4.51 2.45 2.10
N ILE A 54 -4.84 1.96 0.91
CA ILE A 54 -6.16 2.10 0.32
C ILE A 54 -6.90 0.78 0.39
N PRO A 55 -8.16 0.77 0.89
CA PRO A 55 -8.92 -0.47 0.95
C PRO A 55 -9.21 -1.02 -0.44
N GLU A 56 -9.23 -2.34 -0.53
CA GLU A 56 -9.41 -3.06 -1.79
C GLU A 56 -10.64 -2.60 -2.58
N LYS A 57 -11.74 -2.28 -1.89
CA LYS A 57 -12.99 -1.82 -2.54
C LYS A 57 -12.81 -0.55 -3.35
N ASP A 58 -11.80 0.27 -3.03
CA ASP A 58 -11.56 1.56 -3.68
C ASP A 58 -10.35 1.52 -4.62
N MET A 59 -9.86 0.32 -4.91
CA MET A 59 -8.77 0.07 -5.85
C MET A 59 -9.33 -0.42 -7.19
N ARG A 60 -8.72 0.02 -8.29
CA ARG A 60 -9.04 -0.51 -9.61
C ARG A 60 -8.18 -1.76 -9.89
N LEU A 61 -8.54 -2.87 -9.25
CA LEU A 61 -7.75 -4.11 -9.29
C LEU A 61 -7.66 -4.72 -10.68
N GLU A 62 -8.62 -4.42 -11.55
CA GLU A 62 -8.57 -4.90 -12.94
C GLU A 62 -7.39 -4.32 -13.72
N LEU A 63 -6.79 -3.22 -13.22
CA LEU A 63 -5.60 -2.60 -13.80
C LEU A 63 -4.31 -3.09 -13.15
N MET A 64 -4.39 -4.01 -12.22
CA MET A 64 -3.24 -4.42 -11.41
C MET A 64 -2.98 -5.91 -11.53
N ARG A 65 -1.73 -6.25 -11.84
CA ARG A 65 -1.31 -7.63 -12.03
C ARG A 65 -0.33 -8.02 -10.92
N PRO A 66 -0.59 -9.11 -10.17
CA PRO A 66 0.35 -9.57 -9.16
C PRO A 66 1.67 -10.02 -9.80
N THR A 67 2.76 -9.80 -9.08
CA THR A 67 4.10 -10.18 -9.53
C THR A 67 4.72 -11.18 -8.55
N ASP A 68 5.88 -11.71 -8.93
CA ASP A 68 6.64 -12.63 -8.08
C ASP A 68 7.52 -11.90 -7.07
N HIS A 69 7.59 -10.58 -7.15
CA HIS A 69 8.40 -9.79 -6.23
C HIS A 69 7.84 -9.90 -4.81
N LYS A 70 8.71 -10.17 -3.85
CA LYS A 70 8.36 -10.30 -2.44
C LYS A 70 9.41 -9.64 -1.59
N THR A 71 8.97 -9.00 -0.52
CA THR A 71 9.86 -8.49 0.52
C THR A 71 9.31 -8.89 1.88
N TYR A 72 10.07 -8.62 2.94
CA TYR A 72 9.68 -8.96 4.29
C TYR A 72 9.94 -7.78 5.22
N CYS A 73 8.97 -7.48 6.06
CA CYS A 73 9.09 -6.48 7.11
C CYS A 73 8.88 -7.16 8.46
N PRO A 74 9.86 -7.06 9.40
CA PRO A 74 9.74 -7.75 10.70
C PRO A 74 8.64 -7.16 11.60
N PHE A 75 8.06 -6.04 11.23
CA PHE A 75 6.96 -5.40 11.97
C PHE A 75 5.60 -5.61 11.31
N LYS A 76 5.57 -5.85 10.00
CA LYS A 76 4.30 -5.95 9.25
C LYS A 76 4.07 -7.32 8.63
N GLY A 77 5.13 -8.00 8.17
CA GLY A 77 5.03 -9.34 7.58
C GLY A 77 5.51 -9.40 6.15
N ASP A 78 5.08 -10.44 5.44
CA ASP A 78 5.43 -10.64 4.04
C ASP A 78 4.69 -9.63 3.16
N CYS A 79 5.43 -8.97 2.27
CA CYS A 79 4.91 -7.95 1.38
C CYS A 79 4.80 -8.49 -0.03
N SER A 80 3.64 -8.34 -0.65
CA SER A 80 3.36 -8.70 -2.03
C SER A 80 3.29 -7.45 -2.90
N TYR A 81 3.48 -7.61 -4.21
CA TYR A 81 3.58 -6.50 -5.14
C TYR A 81 2.72 -6.70 -6.38
N TRP A 82 2.31 -5.59 -6.98
CA TRP A 82 1.51 -5.55 -8.20
C TRP A 82 2.08 -4.51 -9.17
N THR A 83 1.99 -4.83 -10.45
CA THR A 83 2.31 -3.92 -11.56
C THR A 83 1.00 -3.26 -12.01
N ILE A 84 1.03 -1.96 -12.25
CA ILE A 84 -0.10 -1.24 -12.82
C ILE A 84 0.00 -1.29 -14.34
N GLU A 85 -1.09 -1.65 -15.02
CA GLU A 85 -1.17 -1.64 -16.48
C GLU A 85 -2.41 -0.87 -16.91
N VAL A 86 -2.23 0.16 -17.73
CA VAL A 86 -3.32 0.94 -18.29
C VAL A 86 -3.12 1.14 -19.79
N GLU A 87 -4.23 1.31 -20.52
CA GLU A 87 -4.19 1.68 -21.93
C GLU A 87 -4.34 3.20 -22.04
N LYS A 88 -3.47 3.81 -22.84
CA LYS A 88 -3.52 5.25 -23.08
C LYS A 88 -3.21 5.51 -24.54
N GLY A 89 -4.20 6.05 -25.28
CA GLY A 89 -4.05 6.36 -26.69
C GLY A 89 -3.66 5.15 -27.54
N GLY A 90 -4.18 3.97 -27.22
CA GLY A 90 -3.85 2.73 -27.91
C GLY A 90 -2.54 2.08 -27.48
N ASN A 91 -1.82 2.69 -26.55
CA ASN A 91 -0.56 2.17 -26.02
C ASN A 91 -0.71 1.69 -24.59
N ARG A 92 -0.04 0.57 -24.26
CA ARG A 92 0.00 0.06 -22.90
C ARG A 92 1.07 0.81 -22.11
N GLN A 93 0.66 1.32 -20.95
CA GLN A 93 1.56 1.92 -19.98
C GLN A 93 1.65 1.00 -18.78
N GLN A 94 2.85 0.75 -18.28
CA GLN A 94 3.09 -0.10 -17.12
C GLN A 94 3.96 0.60 -16.10
N SER A 95 3.67 0.31 -14.82
CA SER A 95 4.59 0.66 -13.74
C SER A 95 4.82 -0.60 -12.92
N GLU A 96 6.00 -1.18 -13.07
CA GLU A 96 6.35 -2.46 -12.47
C GLU A 96 6.51 -2.32 -10.95
N ASN A 97 5.84 -3.22 -10.22
CA ASN A 97 5.90 -3.27 -8.75
C ASN A 97 5.61 -1.94 -8.07
N ALA A 98 4.70 -1.17 -8.65
CA ALA A 98 4.33 0.15 -8.14
C ALA A 98 3.42 0.10 -6.93
N VAL A 99 2.77 -1.03 -6.69
CA VAL A 99 1.78 -1.25 -5.63
C VAL A 99 2.27 -2.34 -4.70
N TRP A 100 2.09 -2.15 -3.39
CA TRP A 100 2.40 -3.21 -2.43
C TRP A 100 1.29 -3.37 -1.40
N GLY A 101 1.29 -4.54 -0.74
CA GLY A 101 0.35 -4.81 0.33
C GLY A 101 0.78 -6.00 1.15
N TYR A 102 0.27 -6.06 2.38
CA TYR A 102 0.53 -7.13 3.32
C TYR A 102 -0.74 -7.98 3.41
N ARG A 103 -0.74 -9.15 2.74
CA ARG A 103 -1.93 -10.01 2.68
C ARG A 103 -2.27 -10.64 4.02
N ALA A 104 -1.24 -11.00 4.78
CA ALA A 104 -1.39 -11.63 6.09
C ALA A 104 -0.45 -10.96 7.08
N PRO A 105 -0.73 -9.69 7.47
CA PRO A 105 0.15 -8.94 8.35
C PRO A 105 0.17 -9.53 9.75
N TYR A 106 1.27 -9.26 10.48
CA TYR A 106 1.34 -9.58 11.89
C TYR A 106 0.25 -8.87 12.68
N ASP A 107 -0.02 -9.36 13.90
CA ASP A 107 -1.12 -8.85 14.73
C ASP A 107 -1.10 -7.33 14.90
N GLU A 108 0.09 -6.76 15.13
CA GLU A 108 0.24 -5.32 15.34
C GLU A 108 -0.04 -4.48 14.10
N ALA A 109 -0.04 -5.09 12.92
CA ALA A 109 -0.31 -4.42 11.65
C ALA A 109 -1.58 -4.94 10.98
N LYS A 110 -2.47 -5.56 11.74
CA LYS A 110 -3.69 -6.22 11.24
C LYS A 110 -4.56 -5.30 10.39
N GLY A 111 -4.59 -4.01 10.69
CA GLY A 111 -5.37 -3.04 9.95
C GLY A 111 -4.90 -2.85 8.49
N LEU A 112 -3.75 -3.38 8.11
CA LEU A 112 -3.27 -3.31 6.74
C LEU A 112 -3.80 -4.43 5.84
N ALA A 113 -4.41 -5.47 6.41
CA ALA A 113 -4.99 -6.55 5.61
C ALA A 113 -6.04 -5.99 4.65
N GLY A 114 -6.00 -6.42 3.38
CA GLY A 114 -6.94 -5.94 2.38
C GLY A 114 -6.73 -4.50 1.94
N HIS A 115 -5.56 -3.93 2.22
CA HIS A 115 -5.20 -2.57 1.84
C HIS A 115 -3.95 -2.56 0.98
N TYR A 116 -3.80 -1.52 0.16
CA TYR A 116 -2.71 -1.39 -0.82
C TYR A 116 -2.10 -0.01 -0.75
N ALA A 117 -0.80 0.07 -0.96
CA ALA A 117 -0.08 1.34 -1.02
C ALA A 117 0.66 1.47 -2.35
N PHE A 118 1.03 2.70 -2.70
CA PHE A 118 1.67 3.03 -3.96
C PHE A 118 3.00 3.74 -3.71
N TYR A 119 4.02 3.40 -4.49
CA TYR A 119 5.24 4.21 -4.54
C TYR A 119 4.95 5.50 -5.29
N LYS A 120 5.15 6.63 -4.61
CA LYS A 120 4.92 7.95 -5.22
C LYS A 120 5.76 8.17 -6.47
N SER A 121 6.96 7.60 -6.49
CA SER A 121 7.88 7.72 -7.63
C SER A 121 7.49 6.88 -8.84
N ARG A 122 6.49 6.00 -8.70
CA ARG A 122 6.09 5.07 -9.75
C ARG A 122 4.68 5.32 -10.28
N VAL A 123 4.07 6.41 -9.86
CA VAL A 123 2.75 6.86 -10.33
C VAL A 123 2.82 8.34 -10.64
N ASP A 124 1.80 8.88 -11.29
CA ASP A 124 1.75 10.30 -11.61
C ASP A 124 1.65 11.13 -10.34
N ALA A 125 0.73 10.76 -9.46
CA ALA A 125 0.51 11.46 -8.20
C ALA A 125 -0.24 10.60 -7.18
N VAL A 126 0.09 10.79 -5.91
CA VAL A 126 -0.72 10.35 -4.77
C VAL A 126 -1.17 11.64 -4.08
N GLU A 127 -2.45 11.96 -4.21
CA GLU A 127 -3.00 13.21 -3.69
C GLU A 127 -3.82 12.96 -2.43
N VAL A 128 -3.58 13.77 -1.41
CA VAL A 128 -4.37 13.79 -0.18
C VAL A 128 -5.10 15.12 -0.17
N ILE A 129 -6.41 15.06 -0.33
CA ILE A 129 -7.24 16.23 -0.63
C ILE A 129 -8.12 16.62 0.54
#